data_2d0edb1b7a6bb6eabeb76324ed2eb7e8
#
_entry.id   2d0edb1b7a6bb6eabeb76324ed2eb7e8
#
_cell.length_a   1.000
_cell.length_b   1.000
_cell.length_c   1.000
_cell.angle_alpha   90.00
_cell.angle_beta   90.00
_cell.angle_gamma   90.00
#
_symmetry.space_group_name_H-M   'P 1'
#
loop_
_entity.id
_entity.type
_entity.pdbx_description
1 polymer ?
#
loop_
_entity_poly.entity_id
_entity_poly.type
_entity_poly.pdbx_seq_one_letter_code
_entity_poly.pdbx_strand_id
1 'polypeptide(L)'
;MSVQLLDKTRKINKLLHNNNSHKVVFNDICDVLSDILKSNVLVISKKGKVLGIKNREDIPEIHELIEDKVGLLIDSMLNERLLLVLSTKENVNLTTLGFDSDNIEKYQGLLLPIDIAGERLGTLFLYKLDAQYDIDDIILGEYGTTVVGLEMMRSVNEENAEETRK
;
A
#
# COMPACT_ATOMS: atom_id res chain seq x y z
N MET A 1 18.56 -9.01 13.89
CA MET A 1 17.44 -8.13 13.65
C MET A 1 17.84 -6.84 12.97
N SER A 2 18.75 -6.15 13.54
CA SER A 2 19.04 -4.80 13.09
C SER A 2 19.63 -4.68 11.69
N VAL A 3 20.50 -5.62 11.27
CA VAL A 3 21.12 -5.55 9.95
C VAL A 3 20.09 -5.75 8.83
N GLN A 4 19.21 -6.72 9.00
CA GLN A 4 18.17 -7.00 8.00
C GLN A 4 17.18 -5.84 7.90
N LEU A 5 16.78 -5.29 9.04
CA LEU A 5 15.88 -4.14 9.07
C LEU A 5 16.53 -2.92 8.39
N LEU A 6 17.81 -2.69 8.68
CA LEU A 6 18.54 -1.60 8.07
C LEU A 6 18.63 -1.75 6.54
N ASP A 7 18.95 -2.95 6.05
CA ASP A 7 19.04 -3.19 4.62
C ASP A 7 17.70 -2.97 3.93
N LYS A 8 16.62 -3.44 4.54
CA LYS A 8 15.26 -3.25 4.00
C LYS A 8 14.86 -1.77 4.01
N THR A 9 15.17 -1.07 5.10
CA THR A 9 14.92 0.37 5.20
C THR A 9 15.63 1.13 4.09
N ARG A 10 16.88 0.74 3.80
CA ARG A 10 17.66 1.37 2.73
C ARG A 10 17.06 1.13 1.36
N LYS A 11 16.46 -0.03 1.12
CA LYS A 11 15.77 -0.30 -0.15
C LYS A 11 14.59 0.66 -0.35
N ILE A 12 13.82 0.90 0.70
CA ILE A 12 12.73 1.86 0.64
C ILE A 12 13.28 3.27 0.46
N ASN A 13 14.35 3.60 1.18
CA ASN A 13 14.94 4.93 1.16
C ASN A 13 15.47 5.30 -0.23
N LYS A 14 15.93 4.32 -1.00
CA LYS A 14 16.38 4.55 -2.36
C LYS A 14 15.29 5.11 -3.25
N LEU A 15 14.02 4.79 -2.96
CA LEU A 15 12.90 5.34 -3.71
C LEU A 15 12.82 6.86 -3.58
N LEU A 16 13.18 7.40 -2.41
CA LEU A 16 13.19 8.85 -2.17
C LEU A 16 14.35 9.55 -2.85
N HIS A 17 15.47 8.86 -2.98
CA HIS A 17 16.71 9.47 -3.47
C HIS A 17 17.04 9.11 -4.91
N ASN A 18 16.30 8.18 -5.47
CA ASN A 18 16.58 7.69 -6.81
C ASN A 18 15.78 8.44 -7.84
N ASN A 19 15.94 9.77 -7.90
CA ASN A 19 15.29 10.33 -8.99
C ASN A 19 15.82 11.63 -9.34
N ASN A 20 16.25 11.61 -10.48
CA ASN A 20 16.69 12.76 -11.15
C ASN A 20 15.52 13.34 -11.91
N SER A 21 14.51 13.70 -11.29
CA SER A 21 13.48 14.45 -11.96
C SER A 21 12.23 13.73 -12.37
N HIS A 22 12.12 12.44 -12.10
CA HIS A 22 10.95 11.74 -12.58
C HIS A 22 10.10 11.22 -11.45
N LYS A 23 8.80 11.11 -11.73
CA LYS A 23 7.83 10.55 -10.82
C LYS A 23 8.25 9.15 -10.40
N VAL A 24 8.21 8.90 -9.11
CA VAL A 24 8.27 7.53 -8.63
C VAL A 24 6.95 6.88 -9.04
N VAL A 25 7.03 5.83 -9.79
CA VAL A 25 5.83 5.10 -10.20
C VAL A 25 5.35 4.30 -8.99
N PHE A 26 4.06 4.38 -8.68
CA PHE A 26 3.52 3.65 -7.52
C PHE A 26 3.74 2.14 -7.62
N ASN A 27 3.74 1.58 -8.82
CA ASN A 27 4.06 0.17 -9.00
C ASN A 27 5.48 -0.17 -8.55
N ASP A 28 6.44 0.74 -8.73
CA ASP A 28 7.81 0.52 -8.26
C ASP A 28 7.86 0.48 -6.73
N ILE A 29 7.09 1.34 -6.08
CA ILE A 29 6.96 1.32 -4.64
C ILE A 29 6.36 -0.01 -4.18
N CYS A 30 5.31 -0.47 -4.87
CA CYS A 30 4.68 -1.74 -4.57
C CYS A 30 5.65 -2.91 -4.77
N ASP A 31 6.47 -2.88 -5.81
CA ASP A 31 7.49 -3.91 -6.05
C ASP A 31 8.47 -4.01 -4.88
N VAL A 32 8.97 -2.87 -4.41
CA VAL A 32 9.93 -2.86 -3.30
C VAL A 32 9.27 -3.36 -2.01
N LEU A 33 8.07 -2.89 -1.71
CA LEU A 33 7.35 -3.31 -0.50
C LEU A 33 6.98 -4.80 -0.57
N SER A 34 6.56 -5.28 -1.73
CA SER A 34 6.26 -6.70 -1.92
C SER A 34 7.49 -7.56 -1.67
N ASP A 35 8.64 -7.16 -2.18
CA ASP A 35 9.88 -7.91 -2.00
C ASP A 35 10.31 -7.94 -0.52
N ILE A 36 10.24 -6.79 0.14
CA ILE A 36 10.67 -6.64 1.53
C ILE A 36 9.72 -7.35 2.49
N LEU A 37 8.41 -7.22 2.29
CA LEU A 37 7.40 -7.72 3.21
C LEU A 37 6.80 -9.05 2.78
N LYS A 38 7.25 -9.59 1.65
CA LYS A 38 6.77 -10.88 1.12
C LYS A 38 5.26 -10.93 1.04
N SER A 39 4.67 -9.89 0.49
CA SER A 39 3.22 -9.70 0.47
C SER A 39 2.74 -9.19 -0.88
N ASN A 40 1.48 -9.42 -1.18
CA ASN A 40 0.80 -8.69 -2.24
C ASN A 40 0.49 -7.29 -1.72
N VAL A 41 0.58 -6.29 -2.58
CA VAL A 41 0.52 -4.88 -2.17
C VAL A 41 -0.42 -4.10 -3.08
N LEU A 42 -1.26 -3.27 -2.48
CA LEU A 42 -2.08 -2.30 -3.21
C LEU A 42 -1.91 -0.92 -2.57
N VAL A 43 -1.75 0.09 -3.41
CA VAL A 43 -1.82 1.49 -2.99
C VAL A 43 -3.14 2.03 -3.51
N ILE A 44 -3.98 2.50 -2.62
CA ILE A 44 -5.35 2.93 -2.93
C ILE A 44 -5.52 4.37 -2.49
N SER A 45 -6.05 5.22 -3.37
CA SER A 45 -6.32 6.62 -3.04
C SER A 45 -7.50 6.74 -2.08
N LYS A 46 -7.68 7.90 -1.50
CA LYS A 46 -8.82 8.19 -0.63
C LYS A 46 -10.16 7.90 -1.31
N LYS A 47 -10.25 8.11 -2.61
CA LYS A 47 -11.48 7.86 -3.37
C LYS A 47 -11.65 6.39 -3.77
N GLY A 48 -10.68 5.54 -3.46
CA GLY A 48 -10.75 4.12 -3.79
C GLY A 48 -10.10 3.75 -5.10
N LYS A 49 -9.39 4.66 -5.75
CA LYS A 49 -8.70 4.38 -7.00
C LYS A 49 -7.40 3.62 -6.73
N VAL A 50 -7.16 2.54 -7.46
CA VAL A 50 -5.91 1.79 -7.34
C VAL A 50 -4.82 2.58 -8.06
N LEU A 51 -3.80 2.97 -7.31
CA LEU A 51 -2.67 3.73 -7.84
C LEU A 51 -1.46 2.86 -8.14
N GLY A 52 -1.32 1.78 -7.42
CA GLY A 52 -0.25 0.82 -7.64
C GLY A 52 -0.65 -0.55 -7.13
N ILE A 53 -0.07 -1.59 -7.72
CA ILE A 53 -0.39 -2.96 -7.35
C ILE A 53 0.81 -3.85 -7.64
N LYS A 54 1.02 -4.84 -6.77
CA LYS A 54 1.99 -5.89 -7.02
C LYS A 54 1.45 -7.20 -6.45
N ASN A 55 1.35 -8.20 -7.30
CA ASN A 55 0.95 -9.54 -6.92
C ASN A 55 2.14 -10.48 -7.05
N ARG A 56 2.34 -11.31 -6.04
CA ARG A 56 3.43 -12.29 -6.04
C ARG A 56 2.92 -13.62 -6.58
N GLU A 57 3.80 -14.37 -7.21
CA GLU A 57 3.45 -15.68 -7.76
C GLU A 57 3.06 -16.69 -6.69
N ASP A 58 3.66 -16.55 -5.49
CA ASP A 58 3.44 -17.48 -4.38
C ASP A 58 2.25 -17.11 -3.50
N ILE A 59 1.55 -16.01 -3.79
CA ILE A 59 0.36 -15.60 -3.03
C ILE A 59 -0.79 -15.44 -4.02
N PRO A 60 -1.77 -16.36 -4.00
CA PRO A 60 -2.94 -16.21 -4.87
C PRO A 60 -3.69 -14.93 -4.58
N GLU A 61 -4.13 -14.24 -5.62
CA GLU A 61 -4.93 -13.04 -5.44
C GLU A 61 -6.26 -13.40 -4.79
N ILE A 62 -6.73 -12.51 -3.92
CA ILE A 62 -8.07 -12.63 -3.36
C ILE A 62 -9.06 -12.42 -4.49
N HIS A 63 -10.05 -13.32 -4.61
CA HIS A 63 -10.99 -13.31 -5.73
C HIS A 63 -11.64 -11.94 -5.95
N GLU A 64 -12.04 -11.27 -4.88
CA GLU A 64 -12.69 -9.98 -4.96
C GLU A 64 -11.78 -8.87 -5.46
N LEU A 65 -10.46 -9.10 -5.50
CA LEU A 65 -9.48 -8.12 -5.96
C LEU A 65 -8.90 -8.43 -7.34
N ILE A 66 -9.31 -9.55 -7.95
CA ILE A 66 -8.73 -9.99 -9.23
C ILE A 66 -8.95 -8.97 -10.33
N GLU A 67 -10.08 -8.30 -10.31
CA GLU A 67 -10.40 -7.31 -11.34
C GLU A 67 -9.87 -5.93 -11.03
N ASP A 68 -9.31 -5.71 -9.84
CA ASP A 68 -8.79 -4.41 -9.48
C ASP A 68 -7.44 -4.20 -10.17
N LYS A 69 -7.34 -3.09 -10.91
CA LYS A 69 -6.16 -2.73 -11.68
C LYS A 69 -5.90 -1.25 -11.50
N VAL A 70 -4.66 -0.86 -11.76
CA VAL A 70 -4.28 0.57 -11.70
C VAL A 70 -5.23 1.39 -12.56
N GLY A 71 -5.77 2.44 -11.97
CA GLY A 71 -6.71 3.33 -12.61
C GLY A 71 -8.18 3.02 -12.36
N LEU A 72 -8.50 1.83 -11.86
CA LEU A 72 -9.87 1.45 -11.55
C LEU A 72 -10.20 1.69 -10.08
N LEU A 73 -11.48 1.81 -9.79
CA LEU A 73 -11.96 1.98 -8.41
C LEU A 73 -12.22 0.61 -7.79
N ILE A 74 -11.83 0.45 -6.54
CA ILE A 74 -12.21 -0.73 -5.78
C ILE A 74 -13.68 -0.63 -5.38
N ASP A 75 -14.24 -1.72 -4.86
CA ASP A 75 -15.61 -1.71 -4.35
C ASP A 75 -15.79 -0.60 -3.30
N SER A 76 -16.87 0.16 -3.43
CA SER A 76 -17.10 1.33 -2.57
C SER A 76 -17.25 0.95 -1.10
N MET A 77 -17.88 -0.19 -0.80
CA MET A 77 -18.02 -0.65 0.58
C MET A 77 -16.67 -1.02 1.18
N LEU A 78 -15.82 -1.65 0.38
CA LEU A 78 -14.46 -1.95 0.82
C LEU A 78 -13.70 -0.66 1.12
N ASN A 79 -13.79 0.32 0.24
CA ASN A 79 -13.08 1.58 0.46
C ASN A 79 -13.58 2.30 1.72
N GLU A 80 -14.89 2.29 1.97
CA GLU A 80 -15.42 2.87 3.20
C GLU A 80 -14.83 2.19 4.44
N ARG A 81 -14.76 0.85 4.41
CA ARG A 81 -14.18 0.10 5.52
C ARG A 81 -12.70 0.41 5.72
N LEU A 82 -11.95 0.55 4.63
CA LEU A 82 -10.54 0.91 4.72
C LEU A 82 -10.35 2.30 5.31
N LEU A 83 -11.21 3.25 4.96
CA LEU A 83 -11.11 4.61 5.49
C LEU A 83 -11.44 4.71 6.97
N LEU A 84 -12.13 3.72 7.53
CA LEU A 84 -12.37 3.66 8.98
C LEU A 84 -11.12 3.25 9.76
N VAL A 85 -10.11 2.72 9.09
CA VAL A 85 -8.85 2.35 9.73
C VAL A 85 -8.03 3.63 9.91
N LEU A 86 -7.89 4.07 11.15
CA LEU A 86 -7.22 5.34 11.47
C LEU A 86 -5.78 5.17 11.94
N SER A 87 -5.37 3.94 12.23
CA SER A 87 -4.01 3.61 12.60
C SER A 87 -3.67 2.24 12.03
N THR A 88 -2.38 1.93 11.94
CA THR A 88 -1.93 0.64 11.41
C THR A 88 -2.63 -0.52 12.11
N LYS A 89 -3.12 -1.47 11.33
CA LYS A 89 -3.72 -2.70 11.82
C LYS A 89 -3.00 -3.89 11.21
N GLU A 90 -2.31 -4.65 12.05
CA GLU A 90 -1.58 -5.84 11.63
C GLU A 90 -2.39 -7.11 11.84
N ASN A 91 -2.10 -8.08 11.02
CA ASN A 91 -2.68 -9.43 11.11
C ASN A 91 -4.20 -9.42 11.14
N VAL A 92 -4.77 -8.64 10.24
CA VAL A 92 -6.21 -8.47 10.13
C VAL A 92 -6.83 -9.68 9.45
N ASN A 93 -7.92 -10.20 10.04
CA ASN A 93 -8.73 -11.20 9.39
C ASN A 93 -9.54 -10.49 8.30
N LEU A 94 -9.32 -10.89 7.05
CA LEU A 94 -9.91 -10.18 5.92
C LEU A 94 -11.42 -10.29 5.83
N THR A 95 -12.04 -11.24 6.55
CA THR A 95 -13.51 -11.30 6.62
C THR A 95 -14.07 -10.01 7.23
N THR A 96 -13.30 -9.32 8.07
CA THR A 96 -13.77 -8.06 8.67
C THR A 96 -13.91 -6.95 7.64
N LEU A 97 -13.27 -7.10 6.48
CA LEU A 97 -13.38 -6.15 5.38
C LEU A 97 -14.45 -6.57 4.36
N GLY A 98 -15.10 -7.71 4.60
CA GLY A 98 -16.14 -8.20 3.72
C GLY A 98 -15.68 -9.22 2.69
N PHE A 99 -14.44 -9.66 2.74
CA PHE A 99 -13.98 -10.72 1.86
C PHE A 99 -14.50 -12.07 2.31
N ASP A 100 -14.98 -12.88 1.37
CA ASP A 100 -15.54 -14.19 1.68
C ASP A 100 -15.03 -15.29 0.74
N SER A 101 -13.92 -15.04 0.05
CA SER A 101 -13.30 -16.02 -0.84
C SER A 101 -12.92 -17.29 -0.09
N ASP A 102 -12.81 -18.40 -0.84
CA ASP A 102 -12.37 -19.66 -0.27
C ASP A 102 -11.00 -19.49 0.37
N ASN A 103 -10.83 -20.07 1.56
CA ASN A 103 -9.58 -20.03 2.33
C ASN A 103 -9.17 -18.63 2.77
N ILE A 104 -10.13 -17.69 2.83
CA ILE A 104 -9.79 -16.31 3.22
C ILE A 104 -9.18 -16.24 4.63
N GLU A 105 -9.50 -17.19 5.50
CA GLU A 105 -8.98 -17.27 6.85
C GLU A 105 -7.47 -17.53 6.90
N LYS A 106 -6.89 -17.99 5.80
CA LYS A 106 -5.43 -18.23 5.72
C LYS A 106 -4.65 -16.97 5.40
N TYR A 107 -5.33 -15.90 4.99
CA TYR A 107 -4.69 -14.64 4.68
C TYR A 107 -4.58 -13.75 5.91
N GLN A 108 -3.49 -13.04 5.99
CA GLN A 108 -3.31 -12.01 7.02
C GLN A 108 -3.17 -10.68 6.30
N GLY A 109 -3.89 -9.68 6.75
CA GLY A 109 -3.84 -8.35 6.19
C GLY A 109 -3.00 -7.40 7.02
N LEU A 110 -2.38 -6.44 6.36
CA LEU A 110 -1.70 -5.32 7.00
C LEU A 110 -2.29 -4.06 6.37
N LEU A 111 -2.99 -3.28 7.17
CA LEU A 111 -3.69 -2.09 6.72
C LEU A 111 -3.02 -0.86 7.32
N LEU A 112 -2.57 0.04 6.45
CA LEU A 112 -1.87 1.23 6.90
C LEU A 112 -2.53 2.45 6.27
N PRO A 113 -3.03 3.38 7.10
CA PRO A 113 -3.53 4.64 6.56
C PRO A 113 -2.37 5.46 6.02
N ILE A 114 -2.58 6.10 4.90
CA ILE A 114 -1.59 7.01 4.31
C ILE A 114 -2.03 8.42 4.66
N ASP A 115 -1.36 8.99 5.67
CA ASP A 115 -1.67 10.34 6.17
C ASP A 115 -0.42 11.19 6.10
N ILE A 116 -0.54 12.40 5.60
CA ILE A 116 0.58 13.36 5.61
C ILE A 116 0.02 14.69 6.14
N ALA A 117 0.70 15.22 7.14
CA ALA A 117 0.32 16.50 7.75
C ALA A 117 -1.15 16.54 8.19
N GLY A 118 -1.63 15.44 8.73
CA GLY A 118 -3.00 15.34 9.22
C GLY A 118 -4.05 15.09 8.16
N GLU A 119 -3.66 14.99 6.89
CA GLU A 119 -4.60 14.73 5.81
C GLU A 119 -4.53 13.29 5.37
N ARG A 120 -5.69 12.64 5.30
CA ARG A 120 -5.79 11.27 4.80
C ARG A 120 -5.72 11.28 3.28
N LEU A 121 -4.73 10.57 2.73
CA LEU A 121 -4.51 10.49 1.28
C LEU A 121 -4.96 9.18 0.67
N GLY A 122 -4.96 8.12 1.45
CA GLY A 122 -5.34 6.81 0.94
C GLY A 122 -5.04 5.70 1.92
N THR A 123 -4.88 4.50 1.39
CA THR A 123 -4.61 3.30 2.18
C THR A 123 -3.55 2.44 1.50
N LEU A 124 -2.61 1.94 2.27
CA LEU A 124 -1.68 0.91 1.83
C LEU A 124 -2.19 -0.42 2.36
N PHE A 125 -2.51 -1.35 1.47
CA PHE A 125 -3.10 -2.63 1.83
C PHE A 125 -2.15 -3.74 1.38
N LEU A 126 -1.70 -4.54 2.35
CA LEU A 126 -0.87 -5.70 2.07
C LEU A 126 -1.55 -6.95 2.60
N TYR A 127 -1.31 -8.07 1.94
CA TYR A 127 -1.79 -9.36 2.47
C TYR A 127 -0.83 -10.48 2.08
N LYS A 128 -0.79 -11.50 2.92
CA LYS A 128 0.02 -12.70 2.67
C LYS A 128 -0.65 -13.93 3.27
N LEU A 129 -0.14 -15.10 2.92
CA LEU A 129 -0.69 -16.39 3.37
C LEU A 129 0.13 -16.99 4.50
N ASP A 130 -0.56 -17.65 5.44
CA ASP A 130 0.03 -18.58 6.41
C ASP A 130 1.18 -18.01 7.24
N ALA A 131 1.28 -16.70 7.37
CA ALA A 131 2.31 -16.04 8.15
C ALA A 131 1.77 -14.75 8.71
N GLN A 132 2.33 -14.32 9.83
CA GLN A 132 1.95 -13.08 10.47
C GLN A 132 2.99 -11.99 10.22
N TYR A 133 2.54 -10.75 10.30
CA TYR A 133 3.42 -9.59 10.24
C TYR A 133 4.01 -9.36 11.62
N ASP A 134 5.32 -9.15 11.69
CA ASP A 134 6.02 -8.88 12.94
C ASP A 134 6.28 -7.37 13.09
N ILE A 135 6.96 -6.99 14.18
CA ILE A 135 7.23 -5.58 14.46
C ILE A 135 8.07 -4.94 13.37
N ASP A 136 9.06 -5.65 12.85
CA ASP A 136 9.89 -5.12 11.77
C ASP A 136 9.06 -4.84 10.52
N ASP A 137 8.14 -5.74 10.20
CA ASP A 137 7.23 -5.56 9.07
C ASP A 137 6.37 -4.30 9.23
N ILE A 138 5.86 -4.09 10.44
CA ILE A 138 5.03 -2.92 10.74
C ILE A 138 5.84 -1.63 10.58
N ILE A 139 7.05 -1.60 11.11
CA ILE A 139 7.96 -0.45 10.98
C ILE A 139 8.21 -0.13 9.50
N LEU A 140 8.53 -1.17 8.72
CA LEU A 140 8.79 -1.01 7.29
C LEU A 140 7.56 -0.55 6.53
N GLY A 141 6.40 -1.09 6.88
CA GLY A 141 5.14 -0.69 6.27
C GLY A 141 4.82 0.77 6.56
N GLU A 142 5.01 1.21 7.80
CA GLU A 142 4.77 2.60 8.18
C GLU A 142 5.74 3.55 7.48
N TYR A 143 6.99 3.15 7.34
CA TYR A 143 7.94 3.94 6.55
C TYR A 143 7.48 4.00 5.09
N GLY A 144 7.01 2.88 4.56
CA GLY A 144 6.46 2.82 3.20
C GLY A 144 5.30 3.79 2.99
N THR A 145 4.41 3.93 3.98
CA THR A 145 3.30 4.89 3.86
C THR A 145 3.78 6.33 3.76
N THR A 146 4.87 6.65 4.43
CA THR A 146 5.46 8.00 4.34
C THR A 146 5.96 8.26 2.92
N VAL A 147 6.68 7.30 2.34
CA VAL A 147 7.19 7.42 0.98
C VAL A 147 6.04 7.57 -0.03
N VAL A 148 5.04 6.70 0.10
CA VAL A 148 3.86 6.75 -0.77
C VAL A 148 3.11 8.06 -0.63
N GLY A 149 2.91 8.51 0.62
CA GLY A 149 2.19 9.74 0.90
C GLY A 149 2.88 10.97 0.31
N LEU A 150 4.20 11.03 0.43
CA LEU A 150 4.97 12.14 -0.15
C LEU A 150 4.83 12.16 -1.67
N GLU A 151 4.84 11.00 -2.32
CA GLU A 151 4.65 10.91 -3.77
C GLU A 151 3.23 11.31 -4.17
N MET A 152 2.22 10.93 -3.40
CA MET A 152 0.85 11.35 -3.64
C MET A 152 0.72 12.87 -3.59
N MET A 153 1.32 13.50 -2.58
CA MET A 153 1.28 14.95 -2.44
C MET A 153 2.00 15.64 -3.58
N ARG A 154 3.14 15.11 -4.00
CA ARG A 154 3.89 15.65 -5.12
C ARG A 154 3.07 15.60 -6.40
N SER A 155 2.38 14.51 -6.66
CA SER A 155 1.53 14.35 -7.84
C SER A 155 0.39 15.36 -7.85
N VAL A 156 -0.26 15.58 -6.70
CA VAL A 156 -1.33 16.57 -6.59
C VAL A 156 -0.78 17.98 -6.85
N ASN A 157 0.36 18.31 -6.28
CA ASN A 157 0.97 19.63 -6.48
C ASN A 157 1.35 19.86 -7.94
N GLU A 158 1.85 18.86 -8.63
CA GLU A 158 2.15 18.96 -10.06
C GLU A 158 0.90 19.21 -10.88
N GLU A 159 -0.19 18.50 -10.61
CA GLU A 159 -1.47 18.70 -11.28
C GLU A 159 -2.00 20.12 -11.06
N ASN A 160 -1.95 20.60 -9.82
CA ASN A 160 -2.37 21.95 -9.49
C ASN A 160 -1.52 23.00 -10.21
N ALA A 161 -0.22 22.79 -10.32
CA ALA A 161 0.66 23.70 -11.03
C ALA A 161 0.33 23.75 -12.52
N GLU A 162 0.02 22.60 -13.13
CA GLU A 162 -0.37 22.55 -14.54
C GLU A 162 -1.70 23.28 -14.76
N GLU A 163 -2.67 23.06 -13.90
CA GLU A 163 -3.95 23.76 -13.99
C GLU A 163 -3.79 25.28 -13.87
N THR A 164 -2.92 25.72 -12.99
CA THR A 164 -2.65 27.14 -12.78
C THR A 164 -2.03 27.79 -14.01
N ARG A 165 -1.26 27.04 -14.78
CA ARG A 165 -0.61 27.55 -15.98
C ARG A 165 -1.55 27.72 -17.16
N LYS A 166 -2.71 27.11 -17.09
CA LYS A 166 -3.71 27.27 -18.14
C LYS A 166 -4.51 28.54 -17.93
#